data_7b221145cb31e1b0a1d63bf70f786b12
#
_entry.id   7b221145cb31e1b0a1d63bf70f786b12
#
_cell.length_a   1.000
_cell.length_b   1.000
_cell.length_c   1.000
_cell.angle_alpha   90.00
_cell.angle_beta   90.00
_cell.angle_gamma   90.00
#
_symmetry.space_group_name_H-M   'P 1'
#
loop_
_entity.id
_entity.type
_entity.pdbx_description
1 polymer ?
#
loop_
_entity_poly.entity_id
_entity_poly.type
_entity_poly.pdbx_seq_one_letter_code
_entity_poly.pdbx_strand_id
1 'polypeptide(L)'
;SQILPEIELKSIHEAINNQVQYEAPDFTDHPMIRSLDQQIMASETNIVLTKQKYKPQFGINASYGFRDDAPGGQDRSDLFSVGISFDLPIFTEKRQDKEVEAAVSSMEALKTDKTLALRAINARFNEASERLSWLEKRQRLYSDRLLKEMNDQAEASLNAYTNDDGDFAEVVRARIAELNANIDYLNINVDRLKTIAALNYFSSSSEYMTSINGKQHD
;
A
#
# COMPACT_ATOMS: atom_id res chain seq x y z
N SER A 1 15.75 -14.92 25.21
CA SER A 1 16.29 -14.04 24.16
C SER A 1 16.91 -14.92 23.07
N GLN A 2 16.18 -15.12 21.97
CA GLN A 2 16.74 -15.74 20.77
C GLN A 2 17.62 -14.69 20.08
N ILE A 3 18.92 -14.93 20.11
CA ILE A 3 19.90 -14.18 19.34
C ILE A 3 19.68 -14.61 17.88
N LEU A 4 19.17 -13.72 17.04
CA LEU A 4 19.17 -13.93 15.60
C LEU A 4 20.60 -14.19 15.13
N PRO A 5 20.86 -15.21 14.33
CA PRO A 5 22.21 -15.52 13.92
C PRO A 5 22.80 -14.35 13.10
N GLU A 6 23.99 -13.94 13.45
CA GLU A 6 24.74 -12.81 12.87
C GLU A 6 24.90 -12.93 11.33
N ILE A 7 24.75 -14.14 10.82
CA ILE A 7 24.82 -14.49 9.39
C ILE A 7 23.60 -13.94 8.61
N GLU A 8 22.38 -13.95 9.21
CA GLU A 8 21.18 -13.41 8.54
C GLU A 8 21.23 -11.89 8.41
N LEU A 9 21.75 -11.20 9.42
CA LEU A 9 21.88 -9.74 9.37
C LEU A 9 22.89 -9.30 8.30
N LYS A 10 23.98 -10.06 8.12
CA LYS A 10 25.00 -9.75 7.12
C LYS A 10 24.52 -10.00 5.69
N SER A 11 23.78 -11.09 5.45
CA SER A 11 23.19 -11.39 4.14
C SER A 11 22.07 -10.38 3.76
N ILE A 12 21.28 -9.95 4.73
CA ILE A 12 20.28 -8.88 4.54
C ILE A 12 20.98 -7.55 4.24
N HIS A 13 22.08 -7.26 4.93
CA HIS A 13 22.84 -6.03 4.73
C HIS A 13 23.51 -6.00 3.35
N GLU A 14 24.06 -7.12 2.87
CA GLU A 14 24.64 -7.25 1.53
C GLU A 14 23.59 -7.19 0.42
N ALA A 15 22.43 -7.83 0.61
CA ALA A 15 21.33 -7.78 -0.34
C ALA A 15 20.72 -6.37 -0.47
N ILE A 16 20.67 -5.61 0.63
CA ILE A 16 20.18 -4.24 0.66
C ILE A 16 21.21 -3.25 0.08
N ASN A 17 22.50 -3.56 0.18
CA ASN A 17 23.60 -2.66 -0.21
C ASN A 17 24.01 -2.77 -1.68
N ASN A 18 23.54 -3.78 -2.41
CA ASN A 18 23.73 -3.88 -3.85
C ASN A 18 22.96 -2.73 -4.52
N GLN A 19 23.72 -1.74 -4.95
CA GLN A 19 23.31 -0.49 -5.56
C GLN A 19 22.22 -0.70 -6.62
N VAL A 20 21.00 -0.42 -6.23
CA VAL A 20 19.94 -0.17 -7.19
C VAL A 20 19.97 1.33 -7.47
N GLN A 21 20.37 1.68 -8.67
CA GLN A 21 20.12 3.03 -9.21
C GLN A 21 18.59 3.09 -9.34
N TYR A 22 17.95 3.80 -8.40
CA TYR A 22 16.50 3.90 -8.35
C TYR A 22 16.01 4.81 -9.47
N GLU A 23 15.87 4.25 -10.66
CA GLU A 23 15.03 4.85 -11.69
C GLU A 23 13.57 4.71 -11.24
N ALA A 24 12.77 5.75 -11.44
CA ALA A 24 11.37 5.72 -11.02
C ALA A 24 10.65 4.57 -11.76
N PRO A 25 10.17 3.53 -11.06
CA PRO A 25 9.50 2.42 -11.71
C PRO A 25 8.15 2.87 -12.26
N ASP A 26 7.63 2.13 -13.22
CA ASP A 26 6.23 2.27 -13.61
C ASP A 26 5.34 1.70 -12.51
N PHE A 27 4.62 2.58 -11.81
CA PHE A 27 3.73 2.22 -10.71
C PHE A 27 2.37 1.70 -11.16
N THR A 28 2.08 1.61 -12.46
CA THR A 28 0.79 1.12 -12.97
C THR A 28 0.51 -0.33 -12.55
N ASP A 29 1.55 -1.15 -12.41
CA ASP A 29 1.47 -2.53 -11.95
C ASP A 29 1.52 -2.71 -10.42
N HIS A 30 1.64 -1.61 -9.68
CA HIS A 30 1.67 -1.70 -8.22
C HIS A 30 0.37 -2.32 -7.67
N PRO A 31 0.42 -3.25 -6.70
CA PRO A 31 -0.77 -3.95 -6.18
C PRO A 31 -1.90 -3.05 -5.75
N MET A 32 -1.60 -1.88 -5.16
CA MET A 32 -2.59 -0.87 -4.79
C MET A 32 -3.30 -0.28 -6.02
N ILE A 33 -2.58 -0.03 -7.10
CA ILE A 33 -3.16 0.51 -8.35
C ILE A 33 -3.99 -0.54 -9.06
N ARG A 34 -3.51 -1.79 -9.12
CA ARG A 34 -4.28 -2.92 -9.66
C ARG A 34 -5.58 -3.16 -8.90
N SER A 35 -5.57 -2.98 -7.58
CA SER A 35 -6.80 -3.05 -6.78
C SER A 35 -7.83 -1.99 -7.22
N LEU A 36 -7.39 -0.76 -7.48
CA LEU A 36 -8.26 0.30 -7.99
C LEU A 36 -8.77 0.00 -9.39
N ASP A 37 -7.93 -0.59 -10.26
CA ASP A 37 -8.38 -1.03 -11.59
C ASP A 37 -9.49 -2.09 -11.52
N GLN A 38 -9.37 -3.06 -10.61
CA GLN A 38 -10.42 -4.04 -10.39
C GLN A 38 -11.73 -3.40 -9.88
N GLN A 39 -11.62 -2.38 -9.02
CA GLN A 39 -12.79 -1.63 -8.56
C GLN A 39 -13.44 -0.83 -9.68
N ILE A 40 -12.66 -0.22 -10.57
CA ILE A 40 -13.16 0.48 -11.76
C ILE A 40 -13.90 -0.49 -12.67
N MET A 41 -13.33 -1.67 -12.98
CA MET A 41 -13.96 -2.71 -13.78
C MET A 41 -15.28 -3.21 -13.15
N ALA A 42 -15.31 -3.39 -11.85
CA ALA A 42 -16.52 -3.76 -11.12
C ALA A 42 -17.59 -2.65 -11.22
N SER A 43 -17.18 -1.38 -11.12
CA SER A 43 -18.09 -0.23 -11.27
C SER A 43 -18.62 -0.09 -12.70
N GLU A 44 -17.80 -0.36 -13.73
CA GLU A 44 -18.24 -0.42 -15.12
C GLU A 44 -19.31 -1.50 -15.33
N THR A 45 -19.09 -2.68 -14.74
CA THR A 45 -20.07 -3.77 -14.73
C THR A 45 -21.37 -3.34 -14.02
N ASN A 46 -21.26 -2.59 -12.92
CA ASN A 46 -22.43 -2.06 -12.21
C ASN A 46 -23.23 -1.06 -13.05
N ILE A 47 -22.58 -0.24 -13.89
CA ILE A 47 -23.27 0.64 -14.85
C ILE A 47 -24.08 -0.20 -15.83
N VAL A 48 -23.48 -1.28 -16.38
CA VAL A 48 -24.20 -2.19 -17.29
C VAL A 48 -25.39 -2.83 -16.58
N LEU A 49 -25.21 -3.28 -15.34
CA LEU A 49 -26.28 -3.86 -14.53
C LEU A 49 -27.41 -2.83 -14.28
N THR A 50 -27.06 -1.59 -13.91
CA THR A 50 -28.05 -0.53 -13.70
C THR A 50 -28.83 -0.22 -14.97
N LYS A 51 -28.18 -0.24 -16.15
CA LYS A 51 -28.84 -0.09 -17.45
C LYS A 51 -29.83 -1.23 -17.76
N GLN A 52 -29.70 -2.42 -17.15
CA GLN A 52 -30.69 -3.48 -17.32
C GLN A 52 -32.09 -3.09 -16.74
N LYS A 53 -32.12 -2.15 -15.79
CA LYS A 53 -33.37 -1.64 -15.19
C LYS A 53 -34.26 -0.88 -16.18
N TYR A 54 -33.77 -0.57 -17.41
CA TYR A 54 -34.57 -0.07 -18.51
C TYR A 54 -35.35 -1.17 -19.25
N LYS A 55 -35.01 -2.45 -19.01
CA LYS A 55 -35.70 -3.57 -19.65
C LYS A 55 -36.89 -4.00 -18.82
N PRO A 56 -37.99 -4.37 -19.48
CA PRO A 56 -39.15 -4.96 -18.81
C PRO A 56 -38.76 -6.22 -18.03
N GLN A 57 -39.28 -6.36 -16.82
CA GLN A 57 -39.12 -7.58 -16.02
C GLN A 57 -40.41 -8.40 -16.12
N PHE A 58 -40.30 -9.69 -16.42
CA PHE A 58 -41.39 -10.63 -16.49
C PHE A 58 -41.30 -11.60 -15.34
N GLY A 59 -42.40 -11.79 -14.63
CA GLY A 59 -42.55 -12.79 -13.58
C GLY A 59 -43.70 -13.75 -13.91
N ILE A 60 -43.52 -15.04 -13.64
CA ILE A 60 -44.56 -16.05 -13.67
C ILE A 60 -44.70 -16.58 -12.26
N ASN A 61 -45.91 -16.58 -11.75
CA ASN A 61 -46.26 -17.17 -10.48
C ASN A 61 -47.36 -18.22 -10.63
N ALA A 62 -47.20 -19.37 -10.02
CA ALA A 62 -48.20 -20.41 -9.95
C ALA A 62 -48.45 -20.76 -8.48
N SER A 63 -49.68 -20.90 -8.08
CA SER A 63 -50.05 -21.34 -6.75
C SER A 63 -51.13 -22.39 -6.78
N TYR A 64 -51.01 -23.38 -5.94
CA TYR A 64 -52.01 -24.42 -5.70
C TYR A 64 -52.45 -24.33 -4.23
N GLY A 65 -53.76 -24.16 -4.06
CA GLY A 65 -54.37 -24.11 -2.72
C GLY A 65 -55.24 -25.34 -2.50
N PHE A 66 -54.74 -26.26 -1.68
CA PHE A 66 -55.57 -27.36 -1.19
C PHE A 66 -56.64 -26.82 -0.24
N ARG A 67 -57.86 -27.28 -0.39
CA ARG A 67 -58.96 -26.93 0.49
C ARG A 67 -59.56 -28.20 1.11
N ASP A 68 -59.56 -28.22 2.43
CA ASP A 68 -60.25 -29.28 3.17
C ASP A 68 -61.76 -29.11 3.11
N ASP A 69 -62.53 -30.17 3.29
CA ASP A 69 -63.99 -30.17 3.28
C ASP A 69 -64.57 -29.13 4.26
N ALA A 70 -65.76 -28.61 3.90
CA ALA A 70 -66.44 -27.66 4.78
C ALA A 70 -66.94 -28.36 6.07
N PRO A 71 -67.08 -27.65 7.21
CA PRO A 71 -67.54 -28.19 8.46
C PRO A 71 -68.89 -28.91 8.43
N GLY A 72 -69.60 -28.90 7.30
CA GLY A 72 -70.85 -29.58 7.01
C GLY A 72 -70.71 -30.77 6.07
N GLY A 73 -69.50 -31.25 5.73
CA GLY A 73 -69.22 -32.38 4.86
C GLY A 73 -69.42 -32.07 3.37
N GLN A 74 -69.45 -30.80 2.98
CA GLN A 74 -69.50 -30.40 1.55
C GLN A 74 -68.05 -30.40 1.02
N ASP A 75 -67.85 -31.10 -0.07
CA ASP A 75 -66.63 -31.17 -0.87
C ASP A 75 -66.24 -29.78 -1.41
N ARG A 76 -64.98 -29.34 -1.19
CA ARG A 76 -64.44 -28.07 -1.71
C ARG A 76 -63.37 -28.34 -2.73
N SER A 77 -63.56 -27.83 -3.92
CA SER A 77 -62.56 -27.94 -4.98
C SER A 77 -61.30 -27.16 -4.61
N ASP A 78 -60.17 -27.75 -4.90
CA ASP A 78 -58.86 -27.10 -4.80
C ASP A 78 -58.77 -25.91 -5.78
N LEU A 79 -57.91 -24.95 -5.42
CA LEU A 79 -57.71 -23.77 -6.24
C LEU A 79 -56.33 -23.82 -6.89
N PHE A 80 -56.31 -23.79 -8.21
CA PHE A 80 -55.06 -23.57 -8.97
C PHE A 80 -55.13 -22.22 -9.65
N SER A 81 -54.05 -21.41 -9.45
CA SER A 81 -53.93 -20.12 -10.10
C SER A 81 -52.55 -19.93 -10.73
N VAL A 82 -52.55 -19.37 -11.94
CA VAL A 82 -51.33 -18.94 -12.66
C VAL A 82 -51.46 -17.47 -12.96
N GLY A 83 -50.44 -16.72 -12.62
CA GLY A 83 -50.37 -15.29 -12.89
C GLY A 83 -49.11 -14.95 -13.67
N ILE A 84 -49.21 -13.97 -14.57
CA ILE A 84 -48.09 -13.35 -15.25
C ILE A 84 -48.04 -11.89 -14.81
N SER A 85 -46.87 -11.46 -14.32
CA SER A 85 -46.60 -10.05 -13.98
C SER A 85 -45.55 -9.50 -14.95
N PHE A 86 -45.68 -8.26 -15.33
CA PHE A 86 -44.66 -7.55 -16.09
C PHE A 86 -44.52 -6.15 -15.51
N ASP A 87 -43.27 -5.71 -15.35
CA ASP A 87 -42.92 -4.37 -14.90
C ASP A 87 -42.36 -3.59 -16.10
N LEU A 88 -43.04 -2.51 -16.46
CA LEU A 88 -42.66 -1.65 -17.60
C LEU A 88 -42.11 -0.33 -17.06
N PRO A 89 -40.82 -0.01 -17.30
CA PRO A 89 -40.23 1.26 -16.89
C PRO A 89 -40.66 2.39 -17.85
N ILE A 90 -41.86 2.96 -17.63
CA ILE A 90 -42.46 3.97 -18.55
C ILE A 90 -41.92 5.37 -18.26
N PHE A 91 -41.57 5.71 -17.00
CA PHE A 91 -41.08 7.04 -16.58
C PHE A 91 -39.65 6.93 -16.00
N THR A 92 -38.65 6.91 -16.88
CA THR A 92 -37.24 6.62 -16.49
C THR A 92 -36.51 7.82 -15.96
N GLU A 93 -36.88 9.05 -16.33
CA GLU A 93 -36.15 10.30 -16.13
C GLU A 93 -35.79 10.60 -14.67
N LYS A 94 -36.67 10.29 -13.73
CA LYS A 94 -36.50 10.59 -12.30
C LYS A 94 -35.94 9.44 -11.48
N ARG A 95 -35.82 8.24 -12.03
CA ARG A 95 -35.40 7.04 -11.33
C ARG A 95 -34.24 6.36 -12.05
N GLN A 96 -34.47 5.67 -13.15
CA GLN A 96 -33.44 4.89 -13.84
C GLN A 96 -32.31 5.78 -14.37
N ASP A 97 -32.63 6.94 -14.96
CA ASP A 97 -31.63 7.86 -15.48
C ASP A 97 -30.74 8.40 -14.36
N LYS A 98 -31.33 8.72 -13.22
CA LYS A 98 -30.57 9.18 -12.04
C LYS A 98 -29.72 8.07 -11.40
N GLU A 99 -30.20 6.83 -11.42
CA GLU A 99 -29.42 5.69 -10.96
C GLU A 99 -28.21 5.43 -11.87
N VAL A 100 -28.37 5.54 -13.18
CA VAL A 100 -27.25 5.41 -14.13
C VAL A 100 -26.26 6.57 -13.98
N GLU A 101 -26.76 7.81 -13.85
CA GLU A 101 -25.93 8.99 -13.63
C GLU A 101 -25.10 8.85 -12.33
N ALA A 102 -25.71 8.36 -11.25
CA ALA A 102 -25.02 8.09 -10.00
C ALA A 102 -23.95 6.99 -10.15
N ALA A 103 -24.26 5.91 -10.88
CA ALA A 103 -23.28 4.85 -11.12
C ALA A 103 -22.09 5.32 -11.97
N VAL A 104 -22.32 6.17 -12.98
CA VAL A 104 -21.26 6.80 -13.78
C VAL A 104 -20.40 7.72 -12.93
N SER A 105 -21.03 8.57 -12.10
CA SER A 105 -20.31 9.46 -11.21
C SER A 105 -19.42 8.69 -10.20
N SER A 106 -19.93 7.56 -9.70
CA SER A 106 -19.14 6.69 -8.81
C SER A 106 -17.92 6.08 -9.53
N MET A 107 -18.05 5.68 -10.77
CA MET A 107 -16.93 5.19 -11.58
C MET A 107 -15.88 6.30 -11.82
N GLU A 108 -16.32 7.51 -12.16
CA GLU A 108 -15.41 8.66 -12.36
C GLU A 108 -14.68 9.05 -11.08
N ALA A 109 -15.33 8.92 -9.90
CA ALA A 109 -14.67 9.09 -8.61
C ALA A 109 -13.52 8.08 -8.43
N LEU A 110 -13.74 6.79 -8.71
CA LEU A 110 -12.70 5.74 -8.65
C LEU A 110 -11.53 6.02 -9.61
N LYS A 111 -11.78 6.52 -10.82
CA LYS A 111 -10.72 6.93 -11.76
C LYS A 111 -9.89 8.09 -11.21
N THR A 112 -10.57 9.02 -10.57
CA THR A 112 -9.90 10.15 -9.89
C THR A 112 -9.04 9.63 -8.74
N ASP A 113 -9.57 8.72 -7.92
CA ASP A 113 -8.83 8.10 -6.82
C ASP A 113 -7.59 7.34 -7.31
N LYS A 114 -7.70 6.61 -8.43
CA LYS A 114 -6.54 5.97 -9.07
C LYS A 114 -5.48 7.00 -9.46
N THR A 115 -5.87 8.10 -10.07
CA THR A 115 -4.95 9.17 -10.48
C THR A 115 -4.25 9.79 -9.26
N LEU A 116 -5.00 10.03 -8.18
CA LEU A 116 -4.44 10.56 -6.94
C LEU A 116 -3.50 9.54 -6.27
N ALA A 117 -3.86 8.27 -6.28
CA ALA A 117 -3.01 7.19 -5.75
C ALA A 117 -1.68 7.08 -6.50
N LEU A 118 -1.70 7.15 -7.83
CA LEU A 118 -0.47 7.17 -8.66
C LEU A 118 0.42 8.37 -8.32
N ARG A 119 -0.17 9.56 -8.19
CA ARG A 119 0.58 10.77 -7.79
C ARG A 119 1.18 10.62 -6.39
N ALA A 120 0.42 10.07 -5.45
CA ALA A 120 0.86 9.87 -4.08
C ALA A 120 2.02 8.86 -3.98
N ILE A 121 1.96 7.74 -4.72
CA ILE A 121 3.04 6.76 -4.76
C ILE A 121 4.31 7.40 -5.36
N ASN A 122 4.16 8.10 -6.48
CA ASN A 122 5.29 8.78 -7.14
C ASN A 122 5.94 9.82 -6.21
N ALA A 123 5.14 10.62 -5.51
CA ALA A 123 5.65 11.59 -4.56
C ALA A 123 6.43 10.93 -3.40
N ARG A 124 5.90 9.84 -2.83
CA ARG A 124 6.57 9.08 -1.76
C ARG A 124 7.87 8.42 -2.21
N PHE A 125 7.89 7.89 -3.44
CA PHE A 125 9.10 7.33 -4.01
C PHE A 125 10.18 8.41 -4.17
N ASN A 126 9.84 9.56 -4.76
CA ASN A 126 10.78 10.66 -4.93
C ASN A 126 11.29 11.20 -3.58
N GLU A 127 10.41 11.35 -2.60
CA GLU A 127 10.78 11.74 -1.23
C GLU A 127 11.78 10.74 -0.62
N ALA A 128 11.51 9.43 -0.74
CA ALA A 128 12.40 8.40 -0.21
C ALA A 128 13.75 8.37 -0.95
N SER A 129 13.76 8.57 -2.27
CA SER A 129 14.98 8.63 -3.08
C SER A 129 15.87 9.82 -2.68
N GLU A 130 15.28 11.00 -2.55
CA GLU A 130 16.00 12.19 -2.09
C GLU A 130 16.51 12.04 -0.65
N ARG A 131 15.69 11.48 0.23
CA ARG A 131 16.09 11.19 1.60
C ARG A 131 17.27 10.23 1.66
N LEU A 132 17.29 9.18 0.81
CA LEU A 132 18.42 8.26 0.73
C LEU A 132 19.70 8.98 0.33
N SER A 133 19.65 9.79 -0.74
CA SER A 133 20.80 10.60 -1.19
C SER A 133 21.35 11.49 -0.08
N TRP A 134 20.47 12.10 0.72
CA TRP A 134 20.84 12.93 1.85
C TRP A 134 21.51 12.12 2.99
N LEU A 135 20.94 10.97 3.31
CA LEU A 135 21.48 10.09 4.34
C LEU A 135 22.86 9.54 3.96
N GLU A 136 23.09 9.22 2.68
CA GLU A 136 24.39 8.78 2.18
C GLU A 136 25.47 9.87 2.24
N LYS A 137 25.11 11.10 1.92
CA LYS A 137 26.04 12.25 2.07
C LYS A 137 26.40 12.47 3.53
N ARG A 138 25.39 12.38 4.42
CA ARG A 138 25.60 12.54 5.87
C ARG A 138 26.42 11.39 6.45
N GLN A 139 26.15 10.16 6.02
CA GLN A 139 26.91 8.98 6.44
C GLN A 139 28.41 9.14 6.10
N ARG A 140 28.72 9.57 4.85
CA ARG A 140 30.09 9.81 4.43
C ARG A 140 30.78 10.91 5.28
N LEU A 141 30.09 11.99 5.58
CA LEU A 141 30.63 13.04 6.43
C LEU A 141 30.99 12.53 7.83
N TYR A 142 30.14 11.67 8.41
CA TYR A 142 30.39 11.09 9.72
C TYR A 142 31.53 10.08 9.67
N SER A 143 31.53 9.14 8.69
CA SER A 143 32.58 8.10 8.60
C SER A 143 33.94 8.66 8.27
N ASP A 144 34.02 9.61 7.31
CA ASP A 144 35.30 10.03 6.76
C ASP A 144 35.97 11.10 7.61
N ARG A 145 35.19 11.84 8.40
CA ARG A 145 35.72 13.00 9.10
C ARG A 145 35.25 13.09 10.56
N LEU A 146 33.98 13.21 10.82
CA LEU A 146 33.45 13.63 12.12
C LEU A 146 33.81 12.66 13.25
N LEU A 147 33.67 11.34 13.04
CA LEU A 147 34.00 10.34 14.05
C LEU A 147 35.48 10.38 14.43
N LYS A 148 36.35 10.56 13.45
CA LYS A 148 37.80 10.70 13.70
C LYS A 148 38.09 11.97 14.49
N GLU A 149 37.54 13.12 14.07
CA GLU A 149 37.75 14.39 14.77
C GLU A 149 37.28 14.34 16.24
N MET A 150 36.12 13.70 16.50
CA MET A 150 35.58 13.55 17.86
C MET A 150 36.50 12.64 18.73
N ASN A 151 36.97 11.55 18.14
CA ASN A 151 37.95 10.67 18.86
C ASN A 151 39.26 11.39 19.13
N ASP A 152 39.83 12.06 18.11
CA ASP A 152 41.10 12.81 18.27
C ASP A 152 40.99 13.91 19.35
N GLN A 153 39.82 14.61 19.38
CA GLN A 153 39.53 15.60 20.42
C GLN A 153 39.42 14.98 21.80
N ALA A 154 38.76 13.83 21.92
CA ALA A 154 38.61 13.13 23.21
C ALA A 154 39.99 12.63 23.74
N GLU A 155 40.85 12.13 22.87
CA GLU A 155 42.21 11.72 23.21
C GLU A 155 43.10 12.92 23.57
N ALA A 156 43.03 14.02 22.82
CA ALA A 156 43.77 15.23 23.13
C ALA A 156 43.38 15.80 24.49
N SER A 157 42.09 15.84 24.84
CA SER A 157 41.63 16.28 26.17
C SER A 157 42.12 15.36 27.28
N LEU A 158 42.15 14.04 27.07
CA LEU A 158 42.66 13.08 28.03
C LEU A 158 44.18 13.25 28.24
N ASN A 159 44.94 13.44 27.16
CA ASN A 159 46.38 13.66 27.22
C ASN A 159 46.73 14.98 27.94
N ALA A 160 45.99 16.06 27.70
CA ALA A 160 46.15 17.32 28.41
C ALA A 160 45.93 17.13 29.93
N TYR A 161 44.83 16.44 30.31
CA TYR A 161 44.52 16.15 31.70
C TYR A 161 45.61 15.31 32.38
N THR A 162 46.12 14.26 31.71
CA THR A 162 47.18 13.40 32.29
C THR A 162 48.52 14.10 32.43
N ASN A 163 48.75 15.19 31.72
CA ASN A 163 49.95 16.03 31.81
C ASN A 163 49.78 17.28 32.71
N ASP A 164 48.76 17.30 33.56
CA ASP A 164 48.41 18.42 34.45
C ASP A 164 48.10 19.75 33.73
N ASP A 165 47.75 19.70 32.43
CA ASP A 165 47.44 20.88 31.60
C ASP A 165 45.99 20.96 31.15
N GLY A 166 45.11 20.15 31.77
CA GLY A 166 43.71 20.05 31.42
C GLY A 166 42.74 19.83 32.56
N ASP A 167 41.44 20.13 32.33
CA ASP A 167 40.37 19.92 33.31
C ASP A 167 39.65 18.59 33.04
N PHE A 168 39.38 17.79 34.09
CA PHE A 168 38.62 16.55 34.02
C PHE A 168 37.22 16.73 33.40
N ALA A 169 36.56 17.85 33.68
CA ALA A 169 35.26 18.14 33.09
C ALA A 169 35.32 18.26 31.56
N GLU A 170 36.47 18.67 31.01
CA GLU A 170 36.67 18.76 29.55
C GLU A 170 36.83 17.38 28.93
N VAL A 171 37.57 16.47 29.59
CA VAL A 171 37.68 15.05 29.19
C VAL A 171 36.30 14.40 29.13
N VAL A 172 35.49 14.58 30.17
CA VAL A 172 34.13 14.02 30.22
C VAL A 172 33.25 14.58 29.09
N ARG A 173 33.27 15.89 28.84
CA ARG A 173 32.52 16.51 27.75
C ARG A 173 32.95 15.99 26.37
N ALA A 174 34.27 15.85 26.15
CA ALA A 174 34.80 15.32 24.89
C ALA A 174 34.39 13.85 24.66
N ARG A 175 34.45 13.00 25.69
CA ARG A 175 33.99 11.60 25.60
C ARG A 175 32.48 11.48 25.38
N ILE A 176 31.66 12.33 25.99
CA ILE A 176 30.21 12.38 25.72
C ILE A 176 29.96 12.82 24.28
N ALA A 177 30.69 13.80 23.77
CA ALA A 177 30.54 14.25 22.36
C ALA A 177 30.89 13.14 21.35
N GLU A 178 32.01 12.41 21.61
CA GLU A 178 32.40 11.24 20.81
C GLU A 178 31.33 10.16 20.83
N LEU A 179 30.79 9.80 22.01
CA LEU A 179 29.76 8.80 22.16
C LEU A 179 28.47 9.22 21.39
N ASN A 180 28.07 10.47 21.52
CA ASN A 180 26.89 11.00 20.81
C ASN A 180 27.11 10.97 19.30
N ALA A 181 28.30 11.29 18.79
CA ALA A 181 28.62 11.19 17.37
C ALA A 181 28.51 9.74 16.85
N ASN A 182 28.96 8.75 17.64
CA ASN A 182 28.82 7.33 17.32
C ASN A 182 27.34 6.90 17.30
N ILE A 183 26.53 7.35 18.25
CA ILE A 183 25.09 7.09 18.29
C ILE A 183 24.39 7.71 17.06
N ASP A 184 24.72 8.94 16.72
CA ASP A 184 24.18 9.61 15.55
C ASP A 184 24.54 8.87 14.25
N TYR A 185 25.77 8.41 14.11
CA TYR A 185 26.20 7.61 12.98
C TYR A 185 25.41 6.29 12.87
N LEU A 186 25.17 5.61 13.99
CA LEU A 186 24.33 4.42 14.02
C LEU A 186 22.89 4.73 13.57
N ASN A 187 22.32 5.82 14.07
CA ASN A 187 20.98 6.26 13.68
C ASN A 187 20.90 6.57 12.18
N ILE A 188 21.90 7.22 11.59
CA ILE A 188 21.99 7.48 10.15
C ILE A 188 21.99 6.17 9.38
N ASN A 189 22.76 5.17 9.81
CA ASN A 189 22.80 3.85 9.16
C ASN A 189 21.45 3.14 9.22
N VAL A 190 20.78 3.16 10.37
CA VAL A 190 19.45 2.56 10.54
C VAL A 190 18.43 3.26 9.65
N ASP A 191 18.44 4.59 9.62
CA ASP A 191 17.49 5.36 8.78
C ASP A 191 17.76 5.14 7.29
N ARG A 192 19.03 5.00 6.89
CA ARG A 192 19.41 4.64 5.53
C ARG A 192 18.82 3.27 5.14
N LEU A 193 18.99 2.25 5.97
CA LEU A 193 18.46 0.90 5.72
C LEU A 193 16.93 0.89 5.65
N LYS A 194 16.25 1.62 6.54
CA LYS A 194 14.79 1.78 6.49
C LYS A 194 14.32 2.45 5.19
N THR A 195 15.06 3.46 4.74
CA THR A 195 14.73 4.17 3.49
C THR A 195 14.93 3.27 2.28
N ILE A 196 15.99 2.47 2.24
CA ILE A 196 16.22 1.46 1.19
C ILE A 196 15.10 0.41 1.17
N ALA A 197 14.68 -0.09 2.34
CA ALA A 197 13.57 -1.03 2.44
C ALA A 197 12.26 -0.43 1.92
N ALA A 198 11.99 0.86 2.20
CA ALA A 198 10.85 1.57 1.67
C ALA A 198 10.91 1.72 0.14
N LEU A 199 12.07 2.02 -0.43
CA LEU A 199 12.27 2.09 -1.89
C LEU A 199 12.08 0.73 -2.55
N ASN A 200 12.59 -0.36 -1.95
CA ASN A 200 12.40 -1.71 -2.44
C ASN A 200 10.93 -2.14 -2.45
N TYR A 201 10.11 -1.65 -1.52
CA TYR A 201 8.66 -1.88 -1.56
C TYR A 201 8.01 -1.32 -2.83
N PHE A 202 8.46 -0.18 -3.32
CA PHE A 202 7.95 0.41 -4.55
C PHE A 202 8.46 -0.27 -5.82
N SER A 203 9.69 -0.81 -5.81
CA SER A 203 10.32 -1.49 -6.96
C SER A 203 9.95 -2.97 -7.08
N SER A 204 9.62 -3.65 -5.97
CA SER A 204 9.33 -5.09 -5.96
C SER A 204 8.08 -5.49 -6.75
N SER A 205 7.19 -4.55 -7.10
CA SER A 205 6.01 -4.83 -7.91
C SER A 205 6.34 -5.20 -9.36
N SER A 206 7.49 -4.81 -9.90
CA SER A 206 7.87 -5.11 -11.29
C SER A 206 8.61 -6.45 -11.44
N GLU A 207 9.42 -6.86 -10.46
CA GLU A 207 10.22 -8.09 -10.53
C GLU A 207 9.41 -9.38 -10.24
N TYR A 208 8.41 -9.29 -9.35
CA TYR A 208 7.58 -10.46 -9.01
C TYR A 208 6.76 -10.98 -10.20
N MET A 209 6.39 -10.12 -11.14
CA MET A 209 5.61 -10.53 -12.33
C MET A 209 6.48 -11.15 -13.43
N THR A 210 7.73 -10.75 -13.57
CA THR A 210 8.65 -11.38 -14.52
C THR A 210 8.98 -12.82 -14.11
N SER A 211 9.01 -13.12 -12.82
CA SER A 211 9.29 -14.46 -12.31
C SER A 211 8.08 -15.41 -12.41
N ILE A 212 6.85 -14.89 -12.41
CA ILE A 212 5.62 -15.72 -12.54
C ILE A 212 5.32 -16.02 -14.01
N ASN A 213 5.50 -15.06 -14.91
CA ASN A 213 5.29 -15.28 -16.35
C ASN A 213 6.37 -16.13 -17.01
N GLY A 214 7.57 -16.19 -16.45
CA GLY A 214 8.66 -17.09 -16.93
C GLY A 214 8.46 -18.56 -16.58
N LYS A 215 7.51 -18.93 -15.71
CA LYS A 215 7.25 -20.32 -15.29
C LYS A 215 6.03 -20.98 -15.95
N GLN A 216 5.33 -20.30 -16.86
CA GLN A 216 4.17 -20.86 -17.57
C GLN A 216 4.47 -21.31 -19.02
N HIS A 217 5.73 -21.35 -19.42
CA HIS A 217 6.14 -21.77 -20.77
C HIS A 217 7.24 -22.86 -20.78
N ASP A 218 7.26 -23.74 -19.76
CA ASP A 218 8.02 -25.01 -19.80
C ASP A 218 7.08 -26.17 -19.48
#